data_a44052f4dd859f79f3aa5a0c74ade497
#
_entry.id   a44052f4dd859f79f3aa5a0c74ade497
#
_cell.length_a   1.000
_cell.length_b   1.000
_cell.length_c   1.000
_cell.angle_alpha   90.00
_cell.angle_beta   90.00
_cell.angle_gamma   90.00
#
_symmetry.space_group_name_H-M   'P 1'
#
loop_
_entity.id
_entity.type
_entity.pdbx_description
1 polymer ?
#
loop_
_entity_poly.entity_id
_entity_poly.type
_entity_poly.pdbx_seq_one_letter_code
_entity_poly.pdbx_strand_id
1 'polypeptide(L)'
;MLRLLLSSLGLASLIAVAASVAPHAAQAPQSPRLTADEVARRIQDRDTGRDSQVTMRMKLADRHGRLRERVLDVSVLRGRQAPGAAPGAPDGDRRLIRFSYPNDIRGTSFLVWEHPSAEDERFLFLPSLGRVRRIAGSETQDSFVGSDFTYEDIGGRELDEYTYAFSGSDGESASWTEPGGQPRAAWRLESKRKDGSAQFPRAVSLVLKDSFVVVQADVYNRRNERQKVYSVRKLARIEGIWTVMDAEMANALEKTRTELMVERADYNVGLKDADFSRRELERGAGRSGG
;
A
#
# COMPACT_ATOMS: atom_id res chain seq x y z
N MET A 1 23.60 -76.07 -70.96
CA MET A 1 25.06 -75.95 -70.85
C MET A 1 25.34 -74.71 -69.98
N LEU A 2 25.95 -74.73 -69.00
CA LEU A 2 27.05 -75.19 -68.29
C LEU A 2 27.38 -74.20 -67.14
N ARG A 3 27.34 -74.66 -65.95
CA ARG A 3 28.36 -74.49 -64.86
C ARG A 3 28.84 -73.05 -64.62
N LEU A 4 29.10 -72.56 -63.45
CA LEU A 4 29.44 -73.04 -62.10
C LEU A 4 29.87 -71.83 -61.26
N LEU A 5 29.55 -71.88 -60.01
CA LEU A 5 30.34 -71.76 -58.81
C LEU A 5 30.74 -70.37 -58.25
N LEU A 6 30.27 -70.21 -57.04
CA LEU A 6 30.97 -69.75 -55.81
C LEU A 6 31.57 -68.35 -55.76
N SER A 7 31.15 -67.51 -54.84
CA SER A 7 31.70 -67.54 -53.50
C SER A 7 31.10 -66.43 -52.64
N SER A 8 30.86 -66.83 -51.42
CA SER A 8 30.49 -66.05 -50.25
C SER A 8 31.34 -64.81 -49.97
N LEU A 9 30.81 -63.73 -49.62
CA LEU A 9 31.37 -62.86 -48.55
C LEU A 9 30.19 -62.08 -47.91
N GLY A 10 29.97 -62.37 -46.62
CA GLY A 10 29.01 -61.67 -45.81
C GLY A 10 29.49 -60.25 -45.50
N LEU A 11 28.65 -59.29 -45.71
CA LEU A 11 28.83 -57.92 -45.21
C LEU A 11 27.79 -57.67 -44.10
N ALA A 12 28.25 -57.77 -42.87
CA ALA A 12 27.49 -57.44 -41.67
C ALA A 12 27.27 -55.94 -41.65
N SER A 13 26.04 -55.49 -41.95
CA SER A 13 25.64 -54.08 -41.76
C SER A 13 25.49 -53.81 -40.26
N LEU A 14 26.47 -53.12 -39.70
CA LEU A 14 26.36 -52.48 -38.37
C LEU A 14 25.38 -51.27 -38.49
N ILE A 15 24.15 -51.44 -37.98
CA ILE A 15 23.26 -50.33 -37.77
C ILE A 15 23.72 -49.63 -36.49
N ALA A 16 24.44 -48.49 -36.63
CA ALA A 16 24.74 -47.60 -35.52
C ALA A 16 23.50 -46.84 -35.14
N VAL A 17 22.83 -47.23 -34.04
CA VAL A 17 21.77 -46.44 -33.42
C VAL A 17 22.44 -45.26 -32.72
N ALA A 18 22.43 -44.11 -33.40
CA ALA A 18 22.83 -42.85 -32.77
C ALA A 18 21.73 -42.44 -31.79
N ALA A 19 21.90 -42.70 -30.52
CA ALA A 19 21.09 -42.15 -29.45
C ALA A 19 21.33 -40.62 -29.39
N SER A 20 20.44 -39.87 -29.96
CA SER A 20 20.43 -38.41 -29.81
C SER A 20 20.08 -38.09 -28.36
N VAL A 21 21.09 -37.83 -27.55
CA VAL A 21 20.96 -37.22 -26.23
C VAL A 21 20.56 -35.75 -26.46
N ALA A 22 19.28 -35.44 -26.41
CA ALA A 22 18.81 -34.05 -26.38
C ALA A 22 19.38 -33.41 -25.11
N PRO A 23 20.02 -32.22 -25.22
CA PRO A 23 20.46 -31.52 -24.04
C PRO A 23 19.25 -31.17 -23.20
N HIS A 24 19.18 -31.70 -21.98
CA HIS A 24 18.27 -31.20 -20.96
C HIS A 24 18.66 -29.72 -20.73
N ALA A 25 17.87 -28.80 -21.28
CA ALA A 25 17.97 -27.40 -20.91
C ALA A 25 17.71 -27.33 -19.39
N ALA A 26 18.75 -27.09 -18.63
CA ALA A 26 18.65 -26.83 -17.22
C ALA A 26 17.70 -25.64 -17.05
N GLN A 27 16.49 -25.88 -16.55
CA GLN A 27 15.59 -24.81 -16.17
C GLN A 27 16.31 -23.97 -15.12
N ALA A 28 16.56 -22.71 -15.47
CA ALA A 28 17.08 -21.75 -14.50
C ALA A 28 16.18 -21.78 -13.26
N PRO A 29 16.74 -21.72 -12.05
CA PRO A 29 15.98 -21.75 -10.82
C PRO A 29 14.97 -20.60 -10.87
N GLN A 30 13.70 -20.94 -10.98
CA GLN A 30 12.63 -19.95 -10.89
C GLN A 30 12.69 -19.39 -9.49
N SER A 31 12.90 -18.08 -9.38
CA SER A 31 12.77 -17.40 -8.09
C SER A 31 11.44 -17.80 -7.45
N PRO A 32 11.41 -18.15 -6.17
CA PRO A 32 10.21 -18.62 -5.52
C PRO A 32 9.09 -17.58 -5.73
N ARG A 33 7.95 -18.04 -6.23
CA ARG A 33 6.77 -17.17 -6.43
C ARG A 33 6.29 -16.72 -5.04
N LEU A 34 6.14 -15.41 -4.87
CA LEU A 34 5.60 -14.85 -3.63
C LEU A 34 4.15 -15.29 -3.46
N THR A 35 3.77 -15.66 -2.24
CA THR A 35 2.38 -15.86 -1.85
C THR A 35 1.66 -14.51 -1.68
N ALA A 36 0.33 -14.51 -1.65
CA ALA A 36 -0.46 -13.31 -1.42
C ALA A 36 -0.17 -12.67 -0.05
N ASP A 37 0.04 -13.50 0.99
CA ASP A 37 0.42 -13.02 2.33
C ASP A 37 1.82 -12.40 2.34
N GLU A 38 2.76 -12.93 1.58
CA GLU A 38 4.10 -12.33 1.44
C GLU A 38 4.04 -10.99 0.71
N VAL A 39 3.20 -10.88 -0.33
CA VAL A 39 2.98 -9.58 -1.01
C VAL A 39 2.37 -8.57 -0.05
N ALA A 40 1.36 -8.97 0.75
CA ALA A 40 0.75 -8.10 1.76
C ALA A 40 1.78 -7.60 2.79
N ARG A 41 2.63 -8.48 3.32
CA ARG A 41 3.72 -8.09 4.22
C ARG A 41 4.70 -7.11 3.57
N ARG A 42 5.11 -7.36 2.32
CA ARG A 42 6.03 -6.45 1.61
C ARG A 42 5.43 -5.09 1.27
N ILE A 43 4.10 -4.97 1.18
CA ILE A 43 3.44 -3.66 1.09
C ILE A 43 3.71 -2.86 2.37
N GLN A 44 3.59 -3.47 3.53
CA GLN A 44 3.84 -2.85 4.84
C GLN A 44 5.33 -2.57 5.06
N ASP A 45 6.19 -3.53 4.70
CA ASP A 45 7.64 -3.48 4.93
C ASP A 45 8.40 -2.68 3.86
N ARG A 46 7.71 -2.12 2.85
CA ARG A 46 8.38 -1.35 1.80
C ARG A 46 9.17 -0.17 2.39
N ASP A 47 10.27 0.17 1.74
CA ASP A 47 11.06 1.32 2.14
C ASP A 47 10.25 2.62 2.02
N THR A 48 10.06 3.28 3.14
CA THR A 48 9.43 4.60 3.28
C THR A 48 10.31 5.57 4.06
N GLY A 49 11.63 5.28 4.14
CA GLY A 49 12.57 5.97 5.00
C GLY A 49 12.47 5.55 6.46
N ARG A 50 13.42 5.96 7.27
CA ARG A 50 13.39 5.78 8.74
C ARG A 50 12.33 6.64 9.40
N ASP A 51 12.18 7.82 8.86
CA ASP A 51 11.18 8.81 9.22
C ASP A 51 10.88 9.70 8.02
N SER A 52 9.77 10.43 8.04
CA SER A 52 9.41 11.37 6.98
C SER A 52 8.53 12.51 7.49
N GLN A 53 8.64 13.65 6.81
CA GLN A 53 7.71 14.77 6.91
C GLN A 53 7.17 15.10 5.53
N VAL A 54 5.84 15.06 5.40
CA VAL A 54 5.16 15.26 4.12
C VAL A 54 4.09 16.32 4.28
N THR A 55 4.11 17.37 3.46
CA THR A 55 3.02 18.33 3.34
C THR A 55 2.14 17.93 2.18
N MET A 56 0.84 17.81 2.44
CA MET A 56 -0.17 17.36 1.48
C MET A 56 -1.30 18.38 1.35
N ARG A 57 -1.79 18.51 0.14
CA ARG A 57 -3.05 19.17 -0.17
C ARG A 57 -4.14 18.12 -0.36
N MET A 58 -5.25 18.29 0.35
CA MET A 58 -6.42 17.42 0.25
C MET A 58 -7.57 18.24 -0.35
N LYS A 59 -8.13 17.79 -1.47
CA LYS A 59 -9.31 18.38 -2.09
C LYS A 59 -10.50 17.43 -1.98
N LEU A 60 -11.57 17.92 -1.40
CA LEU A 60 -12.81 17.17 -1.20
C LEU A 60 -13.89 17.73 -2.11
N ALA A 61 -14.42 16.90 -3.02
CA ALA A 61 -15.57 17.24 -3.85
C ALA A 61 -16.82 16.55 -3.31
N ASP A 62 -17.88 17.32 -3.04
CA ASP A 62 -19.16 16.76 -2.66
C ASP A 62 -19.98 16.33 -3.90
N ARG A 63 -21.13 15.69 -3.68
CA ARG A 63 -22.03 15.21 -4.74
C ARG A 63 -22.56 16.30 -5.67
N HIS A 64 -22.43 17.58 -5.30
CA HIS A 64 -22.81 18.73 -6.11
C HIS A 64 -21.61 19.39 -6.80
N GLY A 65 -20.41 18.79 -6.67
CA GLY A 65 -19.16 19.30 -7.24
C GLY A 65 -18.55 20.48 -6.47
N ARG A 66 -19.09 20.84 -5.28
CA ARG A 66 -18.48 21.89 -4.44
C ARG A 66 -17.17 21.37 -3.87
N LEU A 67 -16.12 22.16 -4.00
CA LEU A 67 -14.77 21.84 -3.55
C LEU A 67 -14.49 22.45 -2.19
N ARG A 68 -13.86 21.68 -1.32
CA ARG A 68 -13.21 22.13 -0.09
C ARG A 68 -11.76 21.71 -0.15
N GLU A 69 -10.89 22.57 0.30
CA GLU A 69 -9.45 22.33 0.28
C GLU A 69 -8.89 22.36 1.70
N ARG A 70 -7.93 21.50 1.95
CA ARG A 70 -7.21 21.39 3.23
C ARG A 70 -5.74 21.22 2.95
N VAL A 71 -4.92 21.70 3.86
CA VAL A 71 -3.49 21.38 3.90
C VAL A 71 -3.20 20.66 5.21
N LEU A 72 -2.42 19.60 5.13
CA LEU A 72 -2.06 18.80 6.28
C LEU A 72 -0.57 18.42 6.21
N ASP A 73 0.04 18.36 7.36
CA ASP A 73 1.40 17.89 7.56
C ASP A 73 1.34 16.50 8.18
N VAL A 74 2.05 15.57 7.58
CA VAL A 74 2.14 14.16 8.00
C VAL A 74 3.56 13.89 8.43
N SER A 75 3.76 13.53 9.70
CA SER A 75 5.03 13.03 10.22
C SER A 75 4.90 11.53 10.49
N VAL A 76 5.88 10.76 10.06
CA VAL A 76 5.96 9.31 10.30
C VAL A 76 7.34 8.98 10.86
N LEU A 77 7.39 8.16 11.90
CA LEU A 77 8.61 7.52 12.40
C LEU A 77 8.39 6.01 12.36
N ARG A 78 9.28 5.30 11.66
CA ARG A 78 9.19 3.83 11.54
C ARG A 78 9.63 3.15 12.83
N GLY A 79 8.89 2.13 13.18
CA GLY A 79 9.22 1.27 14.32
C GLY A 79 10.50 0.46 14.11
N ARG A 80 11.09 -0.02 15.19
CA ARG A 80 12.37 -0.77 15.17
C ARG A 80 12.38 -2.05 14.34
N GLN A 81 11.20 -2.61 14.03
CA GLN A 81 11.08 -3.80 13.19
C GLN A 81 11.09 -3.48 11.68
N ALA A 82 10.95 -2.19 11.32
CA ALA A 82 10.99 -1.78 9.93
C ALA A 82 12.41 -1.88 9.35
N PRO A 83 12.58 -2.27 8.09
CA PRO A 83 13.88 -2.24 7.43
C PRO A 83 14.53 -0.87 7.52
N GLY A 84 15.79 -0.81 7.99
CA GLY A 84 16.55 0.43 8.11
C GLY A 84 16.13 1.35 9.26
N ALA A 85 15.34 0.86 10.23
CA ALA A 85 14.93 1.66 11.39
C ALA A 85 16.11 2.35 12.10
N ALA A 86 15.83 3.53 12.67
CA ALA A 86 16.84 4.30 13.40
C ALA A 86 17.20 3.62 14.75
N PRO A 87 18.44 3.79 15.26
CA PRO A 87 18.76 3.40 16.62
C PRO A 87 17.81 4.07 17.62
N GLY A 88 17.22 3.29 18.53
CA GLY A 88 16.25 3.80 19.51
C GLY A 88 14.85 4.08 18.95
N ALA A 89 14.53 3.58 17.75
CA ALA A 89 13.17 3.62 17.24
C ALA A 89 12.17 2.93 18.18
N PRO A 90 10.89 3.38 18.23
CA PRO A 90 9.84 2.75 19.04
C PRO A 90 9.52 1.33 18.54
N ASP A 91 8.74 0.57 19.30
CA ASP A 91 8.39 -0.81 18.94
C ASP A 91 7.57 -0.90 17.66
N GLY A 92 6.63 0.01 17.44
CA GLY A 92 5.81 0.13 16.25
C GLY A 92 5.91 1.53 15.64
N ASP A 93 5.35 1.71 14.47
CA ASP A 93 5.35 2.99 13.77
C ASP A 93 4.60 4.06 14.58
N ARG A 94 5.03 5.32 14.39
CA ARG A 94 4.38 6.51 14.93
C ARG A 94 3.93 7.38 13.77
N ARG A 95 2.72 7.91 13.84
CA ARG A 95 2.20 8.82 12.82
C ARG A 95 1.48 9.97 13.47
N LEU A 96 1.82 11.19 13.07
CA LEU A 96 1.13 12.41 13.50
C LEU A 96 0.71 13.19 12.26
N ILE A 97 -0.59 13.47 12.14
CA ILE A 97 -1.16 14.27 11.07
C ILE A 97 -1.76 15.51 11.68
N ARG A 98 -1.47 16.67 11.10
CA ARG A 98 -1.99 17.96 11.58
C ARG A 98 -2.50 18.78 10.42
N PHE A 99 -3.73 19.29 10.54
CA PHE A 99 -4.29 20.21 9.58
C PHE A 99 -3.79 21.63 9.83
N SER A 100 -3.22 22.27 8.80
CA SER A 100 -2.72 23.64 8.83
C SER A 100 -3.63 24.63 8.11
N TYR A 101 -4.56 24.16 7.27
CA TYR A 101 -5.54 24.96 6.54
C TYR A 101 -6.82 24.13 6.27
N PRO A 102 -7.99 24.74 6.22
CA PRO A 102 -8.36 26.12 6.54
C PRO A 102 -8.45 26.39 8.06
N ASN A 103 -8.77 27.64 8.44
CA ASN A 103 -8.76 28.07 9.85
C ASN A 103 -9.75 27.33 10.73
N ASP A 104 -10.90 26.92 10.21
CA ASP A 104 -11.97 26.21 10.94
C ASP A 104 -11.55 24.81 11.43
N ILE A 105 -10.57 24.18 10.77
CA ILE A 105 -10.02 22.88 11.19
C ILE A 105 -8.53 22.95 11.56
N ARG A 106 -7.91 24.13 11.50
CA ARG A 106 -6.50 24.30 11.83
C ARG A 106 -6.22 23.78 13.23
N GLY A 107 -5.13 22.99 13.35
CA GLY A 107 -4.73 22.34 14.60
C GLY A 107 -5.48 21.04 14.89
N THR A 108 -6.52 20.67 14.11
CA THR A 108 -7.05 19.31 14.18
C THR A 108 -5.91 18.34 13.90
N SER A 109 -5.71 17.38 14.80
CA SER A 109 -4.54 16.49 14.74
C SER A 109 -4.96 15.06 15.02
N PHE A 110 -4.33 14.12 14.32
CA PHE A 110 -4.54 12.68 14.47
C PHE A 110 -3.21 12.01 14.76
N LEU A 111 -3.13 11.25 15.85
CA LEU A 111 -1.94 10.53 16.30
C LEU A 111 -2.23 9.05 16.30
N VAL A 112 -1.30 8.27 15.76
CA VAL A 112 -1.32 6.81 15.80
C VAL A 112 -0.03 6.31 16.43
N TRP A 113 -0.18 5.41 17.39
CA TRP A 113 0.88 4.56 17.91
C TRP A 113 0.57 3.12 17.53
N GLU A 114 1.34 2.58 16.59
CA GLU A 114 1.24 1.17 16.25
C GLU A 114 1.90 0.32 17.34
N HIS A 115 1.29 -0.82 17.64
CA HIS A 115 1.76 -1.79 18.62
C HIS A 115 1.84 -3.18 18.00
N PRO A 116 3.04 -3.73 17.71
CA PRO A 116 3.19 -5.03 17.02
C PRO A 116 2.53 -6.23 17.72
N SER A 117 2.20 -6.11 19.00
CA SER A 117 1.64 -7.19 19.83
C SER A 117 0.35 -6.81 20.56
N ALA A 118 -0.25 -5.68 20.23
CA ALA A 118 -1.48 -5.17 20.85
C ALA A 118 -2.26 -4.29 19.85
N GLU A 119 -3.50 -3.95 20.19
CA GLU A 119 -4.31 -3.02 19.40
C GLU A 119 -3.62 -1.64 19.32
N ASP A 120 -3.58 -1.06 18.13
CA ASP A 120 -3.07 0.29 17.90
C ASP A 120 -3.85 1.34 18.68
N GLU A 121 -3.13 2.33 19.16
CA GLU A 121 -3.74 3.49 19.79
C GLU A 121 -3.88 4.64 18.79
N ARG A 122 -5.10 5.14 18.66
CA ARG A 122 -5.47 6.21 17.73
C ARG A 122 -6.15 7.34 18.48
N PHE A 123 -5.63 8.57 18.36
CA PHE A 123 -6.11 9.74 19.07
C PHE A 123 -6.40 10.87 18.09
N LEU A 124 -7.59 11.47 18.22
CA LEU A 124 -8.00 12.64 17.47
C LEU A 124 -8.13 13.83 18.43
N PHE A 125 -7.42 14.92 18.14
CA PHE A 125 -7.57 16.20 18.80
C PHE A 125 -8.39 17.14 17.93
N LEU A 126 -9.45 17.71 18.51
CA LEU A 126 -10.31 18.71 17.89
C LEU A 126 -10.17 20.03 18.65
N PRO A 127 -9.49 21.05 18.10
CA PRO A 127 -9.30 22.34 18.77
C PRO A 127 -10.60 23.02 19.20
N SER A 128 -11.65 22.90 18.38
CA SER A 128 -12.98 23.43 18.67
C SER A 128 -13.62 22.85 19.93
N LEU A 129 -13.20 21.63 20.33
CA LEU A 129 -13.69 20.97 21.54
C LEU A 129 -12.66 21.02 22.67
N GLY A 130 -11.40 21.43 22.39
CA GLY A 130 -10.31 21.51 23.35
C GLY A 130 -9.95 20.14 23.98
N ARG A 131 -10.27 19.03 23.33
CA ARG A 131 -10.08 17.70 23.92
C ARG A 131 -9.59 16.65 22.92
N VAL A 132 -8.86 15.68 23.46
CA VAL A 132 -8.44 14.47 22.73
C VAL A 132 -9.53 13.41 22.87
N ARG A 133 -9.85 12.76 21.75
CA ARG A 133 -10.73 11.59 21.68
C ARG A 133 -9.93 10.38 21.18
N ARG A 134 -10.07 9.23 21.82
CA ARG A 134 -9.59 7.96 21.29
C ARG A 134 -10.53 7.50 20.17
N ILE A 135 -9.99 7.01 19.08
CA ILE A 135 -10.71 6.32 18.00
C ILE A 135 -10.64 4.83 18.30
N ALA A 136 -11.76 4.22 18.62
CA ALA A 136 -11.84 2.78 18.91
C ALA A 136 -11.73 1.95 17.64
N GLY A 137 -11.40 0.66 17.74
CA GLY A 137 -11.26 -0.25 16.61
C GLY A 137 -12.49 -0.27 15.69
N SER A 138 -13.71 -0.22 16.24
CA SER A 138 -14.96 -0.14 15.45
C SER A 138 -15.13 1.15 14.66
N GLU A 139 -14.48 2.24 15.05
CA GLU A 139 -14.54 3.55 14.40
C GLU A 139 -13.43 3.74 13.35
N THR A 140 -12.50 2.80 13.20
CA THR A 140 -11.39 2.92 12.25
C THR A 140 -11.84 3.00 10.79
N GLN A 141 -13.02 2.46 10.49
CA GLN A 141 -13.64 2.52 9.17
C GLN A 141 -14.55 3.73 8.96
N ASP A 142 -14.70 4.60 9.95
CA ASP A 142 -15.39 5.87 9.78
C ASP A 142 -14.56 6.83 8.92
N SER A 143 -15.26 7.81 8.34
CA SER A 143 -14.65 8.84 7.50
C SER A 143 -13.60 9.66 8.26
N PHE A 144 -12.38 9.72 7.74
CA PHE A 144 -11.31 10.57 8.26
C PHE A 144 -11.62 12.04 8.02
N VAL A 145 -12.07 12.71 9.07
CA VAL A 145 -12.39 14.16 9.09
C VAL A 145 -13.28 14.57 7.90
N GLY A 146 -14.26 13.72 7.53
CA GLY A 146 -15.23 13.98 6.45
C GLY A 146 -14.65 13.88 5.03
N SER A 147 -13.55 13.14 4.85
CA SER A 147 -13.01 12.71 3.56
C SER A 147 -13.56 11.35 3.14
N ASP A 148 -13.28 10.90 1.91
CA ASP A 148 -13.62 9.55 1.46
C ASP A 148 -12.65 8.47 1.99
N PHE A 149 -11.52 8.86 2.57
CA PHE A 149 -10.62 7.97 3.29
C PHE A 149 -11.19 7.67 4.68
N THR A 150 -10.89 6.49 5.21
CA THR A 150 -11.19 6.10 6.59
C THR A 150 -10.02 6.41 7.51
N TYR A 151 -10.23 6.36 8.85
CA TYR A 151 -9.13 6.42 9.82
C TYR A 151 -8.13 5.30 9.60
N GLU A 152 -8.59 4.10 9.17
CA GLU A 152 -7.74 2.96 8.84
C GLU A 152 -6.93 3.21 7.56
N ASP A 153 -7.51 3.79 6.52
CA ASP A 153 -6.78 4.11 5.29
C ASP A 153 -5.61 5.07 5.55
N ILE A 154 -5.79 5.99 6.47
CA ILE A 154 -4.81 7.01 6.85
C ILE A 154 -3.88 6.53 7.96
N GLY A 155 -4.43 5.81 8.95
CA GLY A 155 -3.72 5.36 10.16
C GLY A 155 -2.87 4.13 9.96
N GLY A 156 -3.16 3.31 8.97
CA GLY A 156 -2.54 2.00 8.74
C GLY A 156 -3.51 0.86 9.02
N ARG A 157 -3.28 -0.26 8.33
CA ARG A 157 -4.07 -1.50 8.44
C ARG A 157 -3.27 -2.56 9.17
N GLU A 158 -3.91 -3.28 10.08
CA GLU A 158 -3.32 -4.43 10.74
C GLU A 158 -3.43 -5.66 9.82
N LEU A 159 -2.29 -6.23 9.43
CA LEU A 159 -2.24 -7.34 8.46
C LEU A 159 -2.99 -8.58 8.93
N ASP A 160 -2.93 -8.87 10.22
CA ASP A 160 -3.54 -10.06 10.82
C ASP A 160 -5.07 -9.97 10.92
N GLU A 161 -5.65 -8.80 10.74
CA GLU A 161 -7.12 -8.64 10.62
C GLU A 161 -7.66 -9.09 9.27
N TYR A 162 -6.79 -9.40 8.29
CA TYR A 162 -7.18 -9.76 6.93
C TYR A 162 -6.69 -11.14 6.53
N THR A 163 -7.34 -11.71 5.53
CA THR A 163 -6.84 -12.80 4.70
C THR A 163 -6.54 -12.28 3.30
N TYR A 164 -5.53 -12.87 2.64
CA TYR A 164 -5.07 -12.41 1.35
C TYR A 164 -5.10 -13.52 0.32
N ALA A 165 -5.47 -13.19 -0.93
CA ALA A 165 -5.44 -14.09 -2.06
C ALA A 165 -5.17 -13.32 -3.36
N PHE A 166 -4.57 -13.96 -4.36
CA PHE A 166 -4.54 -13.38 -5.71
C PHE A 166 -5.93 -13.49 -6.34
N SER A 167 -6.39 -12.40 -6.95
CA SER A 167 -7.74 -12.27 -7.48
C SER A 167 -7.78 -12.40 -9.00
N GLY A 168 -8.66 -13.29 -9.49
CA GLY A 168 -8.84 -13.55 -10.92
C GLY A 168 -7.75 -14.44 -11.52
N SER A 169 -7.92 -14.81 -12.79
CA SER A 169 -6.98 -15.65 -13.55
C SER A 169 -5.64 -14.92 -13.83
N ASP A 170 -5.65 -13.59 -13.82
CA ASP A 170 -4.51 -12.70 -14.02
C ASP A 170 -3.94 -12.12 -12.70
N GLY A 171 -4.35 -12.67 -11.56
CA GLY A 171 -3.98 -12.15 -10.24
C GLY A 171 -2.47 -12.01 -10.01
N GLU A 172 -1.69 -12.93 -10.61
CA GLU A 172 -0.22 -12.88 -10.54
C GLU A 172 0.42 -12.14 -11.72
N SER A 173 -0.32 -11.76 -12.76
CA SER A 173 0.20 -11.19 -14.02
C SER A 173 -0.53 -9.92 -14.46
N ALA A 174 -1.21 -9.26 -13.55
CA ALA A 174 -1.86 -7.98 -13.81
C ALA A 174 -0.85 -6.88 -14.17
N SER A 175 -1.33 -5.80 -14.76
CA SER A 175 -0.52 -4.62 -15.04
C SER A 175 -1.27 -3.34 -14.66
N TRP A 176 -0.50 -2.30 -14.41
CA TRP A 176 -1.00 -0.94 -14.19
C TRP A 176 -0.21 0.04 -15.03
N THR A 177 -0.90 1.08 -15.50
CA THR A 177 -0.28 2.14 -16.30
C THR A 177 -0.59 3.49 -15.67
N GLU A 178 0.46 4.22 -15.30
CA GLU A 178 0.33 5.61 -14.89
C GLU A 178 -0.19 6.44 -16.06
N PRO A 179 -1.06 7.46 -15.85
CA PRO A 179 -1.52 8.32 -16.94
C PRO A 179 -0.36 8.91 -17.74
N GLY A 180 -0.29 8.57 -19.03
CA GLY A 180 0.80 8.98 -19.93
C GLY A 180 2.10 8.16 -19.79
N GLY A 181 2.12 7.13 -18.95
CA GLY A 181 3.29 6.27 -18.69
C GLY A 181 3.27 4.95 -19.46
N GLN A 182 4.22 4.08 -19.10
CA GLN A 182 4.32 2.71 -19.64
C GLN A 182 3.69 1.70 -18.67
N PRO A 183 3.17 0.57 -19.19
CA PRO A 183 2.66 -0.51 -18.35
C PRO A 183 3.73 -1.06 -17.41
N ARG A 184 3.37 -1.23 -16.13
CA ARG A 184 4.20 -1.85 -15.09
C ARG A 184 3.51 -3.11 -14.57
N ALA A 185 4.28 -4.16 -14.35
CA ALA A 185 3.77 -5.42 -13.85
C ALA A 185 3.23 -5.25 -12.42
N ALA A 186 2.09 -5.84 -12.13
CA ALA A 186 1.41 -5.77 -10.86
C ALA A 186 0.84 -7.13 -10.45
N TRP A 187 0.55 -7.29 -9.16
CA TRP A 187 -0.36 -8.31 -8.66
C TRP A 187 -1.74 -7.71 -8.48
N ARG A 188 -2.77 -8.53 -8.67
CA ARG A 188 -4.13 -8.23 -8.25
C ARG A 188 -4.40 -8.97 -6.95
N LEU A 189 -4.30 -8.26 -5.83
CA LEU A 189 -4.39 -8.79 -4.48
C LEU A 189 -5.79 -8.51 -3.90
N GLU A 190 -6.51 -9.56 -3.54
CA GLU A 190 -7.73 -9.45 -2.76
C GLU A 190 -7.39 -9.52 -1.27
N SER A 191 -7.94 -8.60 -0.47
CA SER A 191 -7.94 -8.64 0.98
C SER A 191 -9.36 -8.78 1.50
N LYS A 192 -9.58 -9.68 2.44
CA LYS A 192 -10.87 -9.86 3.14
C LYS A 192 -10.67 -9.72 4.62
N ARG A 193 -11.43 -8.83 5.25
CA ARG A 193 -11.40 -8.66 6.69
C ARG A 193 -11.99 -9.88 7.38
N LYS A 194 -11.34 -10.38 8.43
CA LYS A 194 -11.80 -11.52 9.22
C LYS A 194 -13.06 -11.19 10.01
N ASP A 195 -13.20 -9.92 10.44
CA ASP A 195 -14.42 -9.41 11.03
C ASP A 195 -15.48 -9.13 9.95
N GLY A 196 -16.48 -10.00 9.87
CA GLY A 196 -17.59 -9.88 8.92
C GLY A 196 -18.55 -8.71 9.18
N SER A 197 -18.45 -8.04 10.33
CA SER A 197 -19.26 -6.85 10.66
C SER A 197 -18.70 -5.56 10.11
N ALA A 198 -17.47 -5.57 9.58
CA ALA A 198 -16.80 -4.42 9.03
C ALA A 198 -17.59 -3.72 7.92
N GLN A 199 -17.54 -2.37 7.85
CA GLN A 199 -18.23 -1.59 6.82
C GLN A 199 -17.68 -1.91 5.41
N PHE A 200 -16.35 -2.09 5.32
CA PHE A 200 -15.64 -2.41 4.08
C PHE A 200 -14.87 -3.73 4.23
N PRO A 201 -15.58 -4.87 4.16
CA PRO A 201 -14.99 -6.17 4.47
C PRO A 201 -14.05 -6.71 3.38
N ARG A 202 -14.02 -6.10 2.19
CA ARG A 202 -13.27 -6.61 1.05
C ARG A 202 -12.69 -5.50 0.20
N ALA A 203 -11.45 -5.69 -0.25
CA ALA A 203 -10.84 -4.85 -1.27
C ALA A 203 -10.06 -5.71 -2.30
N VAL A 204 -9.96 -5.21 -3.54
CA VAL A 204 -9.11 -5.78 -4.60
C VAL A 204 -8.15 -4.69 -5.07
N SER A 205 -6.86 -4.92 -4.83
CA SER A 205 -5.82 -3.93 -5.06
C SER A 205 -4.88 -4.32 -6.20
N LEU A 206 -4.40 -3.36 -6.99
CA LEU A 206 -3.24 -3.53 -7.85
C LEU A 206 -1.99 -3.08 -7.10
N VAL A 207 -1.02 -4.00 -6.99
CA VAL A 207 0.24 -3.82 -6.27
C VAL A 207 1.39 -3.96 -7.25
N LEU A 208 2.19 -2.93 -7.41
CA LEU A 208 3.35 -2.96 -8.32
C LEU A 208 4.39 -3.96 -7.85
N LYS A 209 4.92 -4.78 -8.80
CA LYS A 209 5.90 -5.83 -8.49
C LYS A 209 7.28 -5.31 -8.15
N ASP A 210 7.64 -4.15 -8.65
CA ASP A 210 8.96 -3.55 -8.49
C ASP A 210 9.10 -2.65 -7.25
N SER A 211 7.98 -2.31 -6.60
CA SER A 211 7.95 -1.32 -5.51
C SER A 211 7.01 -1.65 -4.37
N PHE A 212 6.15 -2.65 -4.53
CA PHE A 212 5.08 -2.99 -3.58
C PHE A 212 4.14 -1.81 -3.27
N VAL A 213 4.09 -0.80 -4.13
CA VAL A 213 3.14 0.31 -4.00
C VAL A 213 1.77 -0.15 -4.46
N VAL A 214 0.75 0.08 -3.64
CA VAL A 214 -0.65 -0.05 -4.03
C VAL A 214 -1.01 1.14 -4.91
N VAL A 215 -1.37 0.88 -6.16
CA VAL A 215 -1.65 1.94 -7.15
C VAL A 215 -3.12 2.06 -7.51
N GLN A 216 -3.91 1.04 -7.20
CA GLN A 216 -5.36 1.05 -7.34
C GLN A 216 -5.96 0.11 -6.31
N ALA A 217 -7.17 0.42 -5.81
CA ALA A 217 -7.96 -0.51 -5.01
C ALA A 217 -9.46 -0.28 -5.24
N ASP A 218 -10.18 -1.35 -5.55
CA ASP A 218 -11.63 -1.40 -5.51
C ASP A 218 -12.07 -1.86 -4.12
N VAL A 219 -12.83 -1.04 -3.40
CA VAL A 219 -13.28 -1.31 -2.04
C VAL A 219 -14.77 -1.60 -2.03
N TYR A 220 -15.14 -2.71 -1.42
CA TYR A 220 -16.49 -3.26 -1.42
C TYR A 220 -17.14 -3.15 -0.05
N ASN A 221 -18.41 -2.75 -0.04
CA ASN A 221 -19.22 -2.71 1.17
C ASN A 221 -19.79 -4.11 1.53
N ARG A 222 -20.57 -4.19 2.63
CA ARG A 222 -21.20 -5.44 3.10
C ARG A 222 -22.12 -6.11 2.09
N ARG A 223 -22.68 -5.35 1.14
CA ARG A 223 -23.52 -5.89 0.06
C ARG A 223 -22.70 -6.39 -1.12
N ASN A 224 -21.35 -6.37 -0.99
CA ASN A 224 -20.40 -6.65 -2.06
C ASN A 224 -20.56 -5.70 -3.27
N GLU A 225 -21.05 -4.48 -3.04
CA GLU A 225 -21.10 -3.42 -4.04
C GLU A 225 -19.77 -2.67 -3.99
N ARG A 226 -19.15 -2.39 -5.15
CA ARG A 226 -17.97 -1.56 -5.26
C ARG A 226 -18.35 -0.12 -4.90
N GLN A 227 -18.04 0.28 -3.68
CA GLN A 227 -18.42 1.57 -3.15
C GLN A 227 -17.33 2.62 -3.33
N LYS A 228 -16.05 2.25 -3.08
CA LYS A 228 -14.94 3.19 -3.22
C LYS A 228 -13.92 2.68 -4.21
N VAL A 229 -13.23 3.62 -4.87
CA VAL A 229 -12.12 3.35 -5.76
C VAL A 229 -10.96 4.25 -5.39
N TYR A 230 -9.85 3.66 -4.96
CA TYR A 230 -8.58 4.35 -4.81
C TYR A 230 -7.81 4.27 -6.12
N SER A 231 -7.21 5.36 -6.55
CA SER A 231 -6.41 5.42 -7.78
C SER A 231 -5.21 6.35 -7.59
N VAL A 232 -4.03 5.87 -7.88
CA VAL A 232 -2.81 6.67 -7.98
C VAL A 232 -2.75 7.28 -9.38
N ARG A 233 -2.52 8.59 -9.44
CA ARG A 233 -2.38 9.34 -10.68
C ARG A 233 -0.94 9.72 -10.98
N LYS A 234 -0.09 9.80 -9.94
CA LYS A 234 1.33 10.12 -10.09
C LYS A 234 2.18 9.44 -9.03
N LEU A 235 3.24 8.77 -9.49
CA LEU A 235 4.32 8.23 -8.66
C LEU A 235 5.62 8.97 -8.97
N ALA A 236 6.46 9.15 -7.96
CA ALA A 236 7.82 9.66 -8.12
C ALA A 236 8.79 8.93 -7.19
N ARG A 237 10.07 9.02 -7.48
CA ARG A 237 11.13 8.66 -6.55
C ARG A 237 11.70 9.93 -5.95
N ILE A 238 11.58 10.09 -4.63
CA ILE A 238 12.17 11.18 -3.85
C ILE A 238 13.23 10.54 -2.94
N GLU A 239 14.46 10.97 -3.07
CA GLU A 239 15.60 10.39 -2.33
C GLU A 239 15.70 8.85 -2.47
N GLY A 240 15.32 8.31 -3.63
CA GLY A 240 15.30 6.87 -3.88
C GLY A 240 14.02 6.14 -3.43
N ILE A 241 13.16 6.77 -2.65
CA ILE A 241 11.94 6.20 -2.07
C ILE A 241 10.74 6.42 -2.99
N TRP A 242 9.98 5.35 -3.28
CA TRP A 242 8.76 5.46 -4.06
C TRP A 242 7.66 6.19 -3.29
N THR A 243 7.27 7.34 -3.81
CA THR A 243 6.30 8.26 -3.20
C THR A 243 5.07 8.41 -4.10
N VAL A 244 3.88 8.21 -3.54
CA VAL A 244 2.62 8.56 -4.20
C VAL A 244 2.45 10.07 -4.12
N MET A 245 2.59 10.73 -5.28
CA MET A 245 2.52 12.19 -5.38
C MET A 245 1.11 12.69 -5.55
N ASP A 246 0.25 11.91 -6.17
CA ASP A 246 -1.14 12.26 -6.46
C ASP A 246 -1.99 10.99 -6.46
N ALA A 247 -3.04 10.99 -5.65
CA ALA A 247 -4.00 9.92 -5.54
C ALA A 247 -5.41 10.43 -5.27
N GLU A 248 -6.39 9.62 -5.63
CA GLU A 248 -7.81 9.90 -5.41
C GLU A 248 -8.49 8.72 -4.74
N MET A 249 -9.41 9.00 -3.83
CA MET A 249 -10.43 8.08 -3.36
C MET A 249 -11.79 8.60 -3.82
N ALA A 250 -12.43 7.90 -4.74
CA ALA A 250 -13.78 8.20 -5.20
C ALA A 250 -14.80 7.30 -4.52
N ASN A 251 -15.91 7.84 -4.04
CA ASN A 251 -17.06 7.10 -3.49
C ASN A 251 -18.20 7.12 -4.50
N ALA A 252 -18.39 6.01 -5.19
CA ALA A 252 -19.38 5.90 -6.27
C ALA A 252 -20.83 6.01 -5.78
N LEU A 253 -21.13 5.51 -4.57
CA LEU A 253 -22.49 5.55 -4.01
C LEU A 253 -22.87 6.94 -3.49
N GLU A 254 -21.92 7.64 -2.85
CA GLU A 254 -22.15 8.98 -2.33
C GLU A 254 -21.88 10.07 -3.36
N LYS A 255 -21.26 9.73 -4.49
CA LYS A 255 -20.85 10.64 -5.55
C LYS A 255 -19.91 11.74 -5.04
N THR A 256 -19.00 11.36 -4.14
CA THR A 256 -17.96 12.22 -3.57
C THR A 256 -16.60 11.75 -4.00
N ARG A 257 -15.58 12.58 -3.87
CA ARG A 257 -14.19 12.20 -4.06
C ARG A 257 -13.26 13.05 -3.22
N THR A 258 -12.17 12.45 -2.81
CA THR A 258 -11.09 13.13 -2.10
C THR A 258 -9.77 12.89 -2.84
N GLU A 259 -9.11 13.97 -3.26
CA GLU A 259 -7.78 13.95 -3.87
C GLU A 259 -6.73 14.28 -2.81
N LEU A 260 -5.60 13.56 -2.84
CA LEU A 260 -4.42 13.81 -2.04
C LEU A 260 -3.24 14.11 -2.95
N MET A 261 -2.64 15.29 -2.81
CA MET A 261 -1.47 15.72 -3.58
C MET A 261 -0.34 16.06 -2.63
N VAL A 262 0.82 15.44 -2.82
CA VAL A 262 2.05 15.78 -2.09
C VAL A 262 2.63 17.06 -2.66
N GLU A 263 2.79 18.07 -1.81
CA GLU A 263 3.47 19.33 -2.13
C GLU A 263 4.96 19.27 -1.79
N ARG A 264 5.28 18.61 -0.67
CA ARG A 264 6.65 18.40 -0.21
C ARG A 264 6.76 17.07 0.51
N ALA A 265 7.86 16.35 0.30
CA ALA A 265 8.20 15.16 1.06
C ALA A 265 9.70 15.17 1.36
N ASP A 266 10.03 15.06 2.65
CA ASP A 266 11.39 14.97 3.16
C ASP A 266 11.52 13.67 3.94
N TYR A 267 12.55 12.90 3.65
CA TYR A 267 12.80 11.61 4.28
C TYR A 267 14.05 11.68 5.16
N ASN A 268 14.09 10.83 6.19
CA ASN A 268 15.24 10.67 7.09
C ASN A 268 15.67 11.99 7.76
N VAL A 269 14.69 12.81 8.16
CA VAL A 269 14.89 14.13 8.76
C VAL A 269 15.28 14.09 10.24
N GLY A 270 15.29 12.90 10.86
CA GLY A 270 15.75 12.69 12.25
C GLY A 270 14.66 12.88 13.29
N LEU A 271 13.41 12.53 12.97
CA LEU A 271 12.30 12.51 13.94
C LEU A 271 12.59 11.54 15.09
N LYS A 272 12.02 11.84 16.25
CA LYS A 272 12.17 11.07 17.49
C LYS A 272 10.80 10.68 18.06
N ASP A 273 10.74 9.62 18.85
CA ASP A 273 9.49 9.15 19.50
C ASP A 273 8.79 10.26 20.31
N ALA A 274 9.58 11.18 20.92
CA ALA A 274 9.04 12.32 21.66
C ALA A 274 8.19 13.28 20.79
N ASP A 275 8.43 13.33 19.47
CA ASP A 275 7.69 14.17 18.52
C ASP A 275 6.26 13.64 18.28
N PHE A 276 5.98 12.42 18.74
CA PHE A 276 4.70 11.72 18.59
C PHE A 276 3.97 11.54 19.94
N SER A 277 4.20 12.44 20.88
CA SER A 277 3.51 12.41 22.18
C SER A 277 2.09 13.00 22.11
N ARG A 278 1.25 12.65 23.08
CA ARG A 278 -0.08 13.27 23.24
C ARG A 278 0.01 14.79 23.45
N ARG A 279 1.08 15.27 24.07
CA ARG A 279 1.37 16.71 24.19
C ARG A 279 1.59 17.36 22.83
N GLU A 280 2.31 16.69 21.93
CA GLU A 280 2.49 17.19 20.57
C GLU A 280 1.20 17.18 19.75
N LEU A 281 0.31 16.20 19.98
CA LEU A 281 -1.01 16.16 19.37
C LEU A 281 -1.81 17.44 19.66
N GLU A 282 -1.75 17.97 20.89
CA GLU A 282 -2.47 19.17 21.34
C GLU A 282 -1.77 20.49 20.97
N ARG A 283 -0.48 20.46 20.68
CA ARG A 283 0.38 21.65 20.47
C ARG A 283 -0.01 22.50 19.26
N GLY A 284 -0.70 21.91 18.29
CA GLY A 284 -1.20 22.60 17.09
C GLY A 284 -2.21 23.71 17.35
N ALA A 285 -2.88 23.70 18.51
CA ALA A 285 -3.87 24.70 18.89
C ALA A 285 -3.24 26.02 19.43
N GLY A 286 -1.97 26.00 19.80
CA GLY A 286 -1.35 27.09 20.61
C GLY A 286 -0.42 28.04 19.86
N ARG A 287 -0.19 27.91 18.55
CA ARG A 287 0.71 28.79 17.77
C ARG A 287 -0.01 29.70 16.77
N SER A 288 -1.09 30.34 17.21
CA SER A 288 -1.69 31.49 16.50
C SER A 288 -1.66 32.69 17.46
N GLY A 289 -0.50 33.30 17.65
CA GLY A 289 -0.38 34.47 18.49
C GLY A 289 1.08 34.77 18.83
N GLY A 290 1.75 35.47 17.95
CA GLY A 290 3.06 36.04 18.15
C GLY A 290 3.48 36.75 16.90
#